data_a0e4de6e152f6b4c7b2b6b3e47fdf96e
#
_entry.id   a0e4de6e152f6b4c7b2b6b3e47fdf96e
#
_cell.length_a   1.000
_cell.length_b   1.000
_cell.length_c   1.000
_cell.angle_alpha   90.00
_cell.angle_beta   90.00
_cell.angle_gamma   90.00
#
_symmetry.space_group_name_H-M   'P 1'
#
loop_
_entity.id
_entity.type
_entity.pdbx_description
1 polymer ?
#
loop_
_entity_poly.entity_id
_entity_poly.type
_entity_poly.pdbx_seq_one_letter_code
_entity_poly.pdbx_strand_id
1 'polypeptide(L)'
;GIGLLAVAAASPASAVRYSDEGKQFAAMHYFWRQALWVGVSLPVLFVVSMLPVSFARRMAILGTAVCLVLVAMAGIFGTEVNGARRWIGVGFASFQPSEFLKPFFIVTTAWFLSLRAKDETLPVIPLTGVLTALVAALLMKQPDFGQTMVFGLVWIVLLMLAGISARAMGVLGGGAIAGVVAAYLFYDTARTRIDSFLFPDPDKAAAEHYQTDMSHAVLTAGGAT
;
A
#
# COMPACT_ATOMS: atom_id res chain seq x y z
N GLY A 1 11.17 -1.88 19.06
CA GLY A 1 10.60 -2.09 20.36
C GLY A 1 9.36 -2.96 20.32
N ILE A 2 8.20 -2.40 20.63
CA ILE A 2 6.92 -3.12 20.85
C ILE A 2 6.55 -4.08 19.71
N GLY A 3 6.72 -3.69 18.45
CA GLY A 3 6.43 -4.55 17.30
C GLY A 3 7.25 -5.84 17.25
N LEU A 4 8.53 -5.80 17.62
CA LEU A 4 9.36 -7.01 17.70
C LEU A 4 8.93 -7.93 18.84
N LEU A 5 8.50 -7.38 19.98
CA LEU A 5 7.98 -8.17 21.09
C LEU A 5 6.67 -8.87 20.70
N ALA A 6 5.76 -8.16 20.04
CA ALA A 6 4.53 -8.73 19.54
C ALA A 6 4.77 -9.88 18.53
N VAL A 7 5.73 -9.70 17.61
CA VAL A 7 6.11 -10.75 16.66
C VAL A 7 6.79 -11.92 17.36
N ALA A 8 7.62 -11.67 18.38
CA ALA A 8 8.23 -12.73 19.18
C ALA A 8 7.16 -13.59 19.88
N ALA A 9 6.15 -12.96 20.47
CA ALA A 9 5.05 -13.66 21.13
C ALA A 9 4.18 -14.47 20.15
N ALA A 10 3.91 -13.94 18.95
CA ALA A 10 3.07 -14.58 17.95
C ALA A 10 3.82 -15.60 17.06
N SER A 11 5.15 -15.55 17.00
CA SER A 11 5.97 -16.36 16.09
C SER A 11 5.77 -17.87 16.26
N PRO A 12 5.74 -18.46 17.48
CA PRO A 12 5.57 -19.90 17.65
C PRO A 12 4.22 -20.39 17.12
N ALA A 13 3.14 -19.69 17.42
CA ALA A 13 1.80 -20.05 16.97
C ALA A 13 1.67 -19.92 15.43
N SER A 14 2.25 -18.89 14.84
CA SER A 14 2.30 -18.70 13.40
C SER A 14 3.15 -19.76 12.71
N ALA A 15 4.29 -20.15 13.29
CA ALA A 15 5.15 -21.18 12.72
C ALA A 15 4.43 -22.54 12.68
N VAL A 16 3.73 -22.93 13.72
CA VAL A 16 2.92 -24.17 13.74
C VAL A 16 1.80 -24.12 12.70
N ARG A 17 1.10 -23.01 12.62
CA ARG A 17 -0.06 -22.86 11.72
C ARG A 17 0.30 -22.89 10.23
N TYR A 18 1.45 -22.32 9.84
CA TYR A 18 1.90 -22.25 8.44
C TYR A 18 2.92 -23.35 8.09
N SER A 19 3.19 -24.29 9.01
CA SER A 19 3.94 -25.49 8.71
C SER A 19 3.01 -26.49 8.01
N ASP A 20 3.35 -26.83 6.79
CA ASP A 20 2.68 -27.87 6.01
C ASP A 20 3.57 -29.12 5.95
N GLU A 21 3.04 -30.29 5.52
CA GLU A 21 3.76 -31.58 5.50
C GLU A 21 5.12 -31.55 4.78
N GLY A 22 5.39 -30.51 3.95
CA GLY A 22 6.66 -30.29 3.25
C GLY A 22 7.55 -29.17 3.77
N LYS A 23 7.09 -28.30 4.72
CA LYS A 23 7.87 -27.16 5.24
C LYS A 23 7.58 -26.95 6.71
N GLN A 24 8.50 -27.42 7.57
CA GLN A 24 8.46 -27.12 8.99
C GLN A 24 9.22 -25.81 9.27
N PHE A 25 8.54 -24.83 9.84
CA PHE A 25 9.17 -23.58 10.26
C PHE A 25 9.60 -23.66 11.73
N ALA A 26 10.82 -23.21 12.02
CA ALA A 26 11.28 -23.06 13.40
C ALA A 26 10.37 -22.07 14.17
N ALA A 27 10.15 -22.31 15.46
CA ALA A 27 9.24 -21.54 16.30
C ALA A 27 9.47 -20.01 16.23
N MET A 28 10.73 -19.59 16.07
CA MET A 28 11.12 -18.17 15.99
C MET A 28 11.40 -17.69 14.56
N HIS A 29 10.98 -18.43 13.54
CA HIS A 29 11.23 -18.08 12.13
C HIS A 29 10.76 -16.67 11.77
N TYR A 30 9.53 -16.31 12.13
CA TYR A 30 8.96 -15.00 11.83
C TYR A 30 9.62 -13.87 12.62
N PHE A 31 10.04 -14.14 13.85
CA PHE A 31 10.79 -13.17 14.66
C PHE A 31 12.13 -12.82 14.01
N TRP A 32 12.96 -13.80 13.65
CA TRP A 32 14.25 -13.55 13.01
C TRP A 32 14.12 -12.86 11.67
N ARG A 33 13.11 -13.24 10.88
CA ARG A 33 12.80 -12.56 9.63
C ARG A 33 12.46 -11.10 9.85
N GLN A 34 11.61 -10.78 10.81
CA GLN A 34 11.25 -9.41 11.16
C GLN A 34 12.43 -8.63 11.73
N ALA A 35 13.24 -9.23 12.59
CA ALA A 35 14.43 -8.62 13.17
C ALA A 35 15.45 -8.25 12.09
N LEU A 36 15.65 -9.12 11.10
CA LEU A 36 16.53 -8.86 9.97
C LEU A 36 16.03 -7.65 9.16
N TRP A 37 14.74 -7.60 8.82
CA TRP A 37 14.19 -6.48 8.06
C TRP A 37 14.25 -5.16 8.83
N VAL A 38 14.04 -5.17 10.14
CA VAL A 38 14.24 -3.99 11.00
C VAL A 38 15.72 -3.59 11.00
N GLY A 39 16.63 -4.56 11.12
CA GLY A 39 18.08 -4.32 11.09
C GLY A 39 18.56 -3.70 9.77
N VAL A 40 17.95 -4.06 8.63
CA VAL A 40 18.25 -3.49 7.33
C VAL A 40 17.60 -2.12 7.16
N SER A 41 16.35 -1.96 7.60
CA SER A 41 15.61 -0.70 7.38
C SER A 41 16.13 0.47 8.20
N LEU A 42 16.69 0.25 9.39
CA LEU A 42 17.26 1.33 10.22
C LEU A 42 18.45 2.03 9.55
N PRO A 43 19.51 1.32 9.06
CA PRO A 43 20.58 1.94 8.29
C PRO A 43 20.09 2.62 7.02
N VAL A 44 19.15 2.01 6.29
CA VAL A 44 18.57 2.61 5.07
C VAL A 44 17.85 3.92 5.42
N LEU A 45 17.03 3.95 6.48
CA LEU A 45 16.38 5.16 6.95
C LEU A 45 17.39 6.25 7.27
N PHE A 46 18.46 5.90 7.98
CA PHE A 46 19.52 6.85 8.34
C PHE A 46 20.22 7.42 7.10
N VAL A 47 20.64 6.57 6.16
CA VAL A 47 21.25 7.00 4.91
C VAL A 47 20.33 7.90 4.10
N VAL A 48 19.06 7.49 3.94
CA VAL A 48 18.06 8.28 3.19
C VAL A 48 17.81 9.63 3.84
N SER A 49 17.81 9.71 5.18
CA SER A 49 17.62 10.98 5.91
C SER A 49 18.76 11.99 5.69
N MET A 50 19.96 11.51 5.32
CA MET A 50 21.12 12.36 5.03
C MET A 50 21.17 12.84 3.57
N LEU A 51 20.31 12.34 2.69
CA LEU A 51 20.35 12.69 1.28
C LEU A 51 19.90 14.13 1.05
N PRO A 52 20.61 14.91 0.20
CA PRO A 52 20.15 16.24 -0.18
C PRO A 52 18.83 16.16 -0.96
N VAL A 53 17.95 17.11 -0.72
CA VAL A 53 16.59 17.16 -1.32
C VAL A 53 16.62 17.06 -2.85
N SER A 54 17.64 17.67 -3.49
CA SER A 54 17.83 17.59 -4.95
C SER A 54 18.08 16.17 -5.44
N PHE A 55 18.86 15.39 -4.70
CA PHE A 55 19.14 13.99 -5.01
C PHE A 55 17.90 13.12 -4.74
N ALA A 56 17.23 13.32 -3.59
CA ALA A 56 16.01 12.62 -3.24
C ALA A 56 14.91 12.79 -4.32
N ARG A 57 14.75 14.00 -4.88
CA ARG A 57 13.81 14.27 -5.99
C ARG A 57 14.14 13.49 -7.24
N ARG A 58 15.40 13.46 -7.65
CA ARG A 58 15.84 12.71 -8.86
C ARG A 58 15.60 11.21 -8.67
N MET A 59 15.96 10.70 -7.50
CA MET A 59 15.71 9.30 -7.15
C MET A 59 14.23 8.97 -7.10
N ALA A 60 13.40 9.89 -6.63
CA ALA A 60 11.95 9.68 -6.59
C ALA A 60 11.34 9.57 -7.99
N ILE A 61 11.75 10.41 -8.94
CA ILE A 61 11.27 10.33 -10.32
C ILE A 61 11.67 9.01 -10.97
N LEU A 62 12.97 8.66 -10.87
CA LEU A 62 13.48 7.41 -11.40
C LEU A 62 12.81 6.21 -10.73
N GLY A 63 12.70 6.26 -9.39
CA GLY A 63 12.03 5.23 -8.61
C GLY A 63 10.56 5.07 -8.98
N THR A 64 9.83 6.18 -9.21
CA THR A 64 8.45 6.14 -9.71
C THR A 64 8.38 5.44 -11.07
N ALA A 65 9.24 5.80 -12.02
CA ALA A 65 9.24 5.20 -13.35
C ALA A 65 9.56 3.69 -13.28
N VAL A 66 10.61 3.32 -12.54
CA VAL A 66 10.99 1.91 -12.35
C VAL A 66 9.89 1.12 -11.65
N CYS A 67 9.33 1.66 -10.56
CA CYS A 67 8.25 0.97 -9.83
C CYS A 67 6.97 0.83 -10.66
N LEU A 68 6.63 1.80 -11.53
CA LEU A 68 5.51 1.67 -12.47
C LEU A 68 5.70 0.49 -13.42
N VAL A 69 6.90 0.33 -13.97
CA VAL A 69 7.25 -0.82 -14.82
C VAL A 69 7.16 -2.11 -14.01
N LEU A 70 7.70 -2.14 -12.79
CA LEU A 70 7.64 -3.32 -11.93
C LEU A 70 6.20 -3.66 -11.51
N VAL A 71 5.35 -2.66 -11.23
CA VAL A 71 3.91 -2.89 -10.97
C VAL A 71 3.25 -3.50 -12.19
N ALA A 72 3.49 -2.97 -13.39
CA ALA A 72 2.95 -3.55 -14.62
C ALA A 72 3.43 -5.00 -14.84
N MET A 73 4.71 -5.27 -14.62
CA MET A 73 5.30 -6.62 -14.73
C MET A 73 4.71 -7.57 -13.67
N ALA A 74 4.48 -7.11 -12.44
CA ALA A 74 3.89 -7.93 -11.39
C ALA A 74 2.50 -8.43 -11.77
N GLY A 75 1.71 -7.62 -12.48
CA GLY A 75 0.39 -8.04 -12.98
C GLY A 75 0.45 -9.15 -14.05
N ILE A 76 1.59 -9.29 -14.76
CA ILE A 76 1.76 -10.27 -15.83
C ILE A 76 2.53 -11.51 -15.35
N PHE A 77 3.67 -11.29 -14.69
CA PHE A 77 4.64 -12.33 -14.30
C PHE A 77 4.68 -12.59 -12.80
N GLY A 78 3.90 -11.84 -12.00
CA GLY A 78 3.92 -11.92 -10.54
C GLY A 78 3.41 -13.25 -10.00
N THR A 79 3.87 -13.58 -8.79
CA THR A 79 3.37 -14.74 -8.04
C THR A 79 1.94 -14.47 -7.60
N GLU A 80 1.06 -15.42 -7.84
CA GLU A 80 -0.33 -15.34 -7.41
C GLU A 80 -0.44 -15.67 -5.92
N VAL A 81 -0.97 -14.71 -5.15
CA VAL A 81 -1.24 -14.87 -3.72
C VAL A 81 -2.66 -14.37 -3.46
N ASN A 82 -3.50 -15.23 -2.91
CA ASN A 82 -4.92 -14.93 -2.63
C ASN A 82 -5.68 -14.41 -3.86
N GLY A 83 -5.47 -15.03 -5.02
CA GLY A 83 -6.18 -14.70 -6.27
C GLY A 83 -5.69 -13.41 -6.95
N ALA A 84 -4.57 -12.84 -6.53
CA ALA A 84 -4.01 -11.63 -7.14
C ALA A 84 -2.49 -11.73 -7.36
N ARG A 85 -2.04 -11.26 -8.52
CA ARG A 85 -0.61 -11.24 -8.91
C ARG A 85 -0.01 -9.87 -8.60
N ARG A 86 0.56 -9.73 -7.39
CA ARG A 86 1.08 -8.45 -6.88
C ARG A 86 2.53 -8.53 -6.43
N TRP A 87 3.07 -9.74 -6.29
CA TRP A 87 4.38 -10.00 -5.73
C TRP A 87 5.37 -10.41 -6.80
N ILE A 88 6.57 -9.86 -6.75
CA ILE A 88 7.70 -10.25 -7.58
C ILE A 88 8.75 -10.88 -6.68
N GLY A 89 9.36 -11.98 -7.15
CA GLY A 89 10.40 -12.72 -6.43
C GLY A 89 9.92 -14.08 -5.95
N VAL A 90 10.84 -14.81 -5.32
CA VAL A 90 10.61 -16.19 -4.87
C VAL A 90 11.02 -16.31 -3.40
N GLY A 91 10.16 -16.91 -2.60
CA GLY A 91 10.45 -17.24 -1.21
C GLY A 91 10.75 -16.01 -0.34
N PHE A 92 11.95 -15.96 0.22
CA PHE A 92 12.39 -14.89 1.13
C PHE A 92 12.55 -13.51 0.44
N ALA A 93 12.92 -13.50 -0.82
CA ALA A 93 13.17 -12.29 -1.61
C ALA A 93 11.94 -11.78 -2.37
N SER A 94 10.73 -12.16 -1.96
CA SER A 94 9.49 -11.63 -2.55
C SER A 94 9.19 -10.24 -2.01
N PHE A 95 8.87 -9.30 -2.90
CA PHE A 95 8.46 -7.94 -2.55
C PHE A 95 7.29 -7.48 -3.42
N GLN A 96 6.53 -6.51 -2.91
CA GLN A 96 5.40 -5.92 -3.62
C GLN A 96 5.83 -4.55 -4.18
N PRO A 97 5.91 -4.37 -5.51
CA PRO A 97 6.39 -3.12 -6.10
C PRO A 97 5.55 -1.89 -5.76
N SER A 98 4.24 -2.04 -5.53
CA SER A 98 3.36 -0.94 -5.16
C SER A 98 3.71 -0.34 -3.79
N GLU A 99 4.30 -1.10 -2.86
CA GLU A 99 4.76 -0.59 -1.57
C GLU A 99 5.96 0.37 -1.74
N PHE A 100 6.88 0.03 -2.64
CA PHE A 100 8.02 0.90 -2.98
C PHE A 100 7.60 2.10 -3.82
N LEU A 101 6.56 1.95 -4.65
CA LEU A 101 6.01 3.05 -5.44
C LEU A 101 5.48 4.19 -4.56
N LYS A 102 4.90 3.91 -3.40
CA LYS A 102 4.28 4.92 -2.51
C LYS A 102 5.23 6.09 -2.18
N PRO A 103 6.39 5.88 -1.55
CA PRO A 103 7.27 6.99 -1.20
C PRO A 103 7.78 7.74 -2.43
N PHE A 104 8.11 7.04 -3.52
CA PHE A 104 8.55 7.69 -4.75
C PHE A 104 7.44 8.51 -5.41
N PHE A 105 6.23 7.99 -5.47
CA PHE A 105 5.05 8.69 -5.97
C PHE A 105 4.76 9.96 -5.17
N ILE A 106 4.79 9.89 -3.83
CA ILE A 106 4.54 11.04 -2.94
C ILE A 106 5.53 12.15 -3.23
N VAL A 107 6.83 11.84 -3.22
CA VAL A 107 7.88 12.83 -3.44
C VAL A 107 7.83 13.41 -4.86
N THR A 108 7.61 12.57 -5.87
CA THR A 108 7.50 12.99 -7.27
C THR A 108 6.30 13.92 -7.47
N THR A 109 5.14 13.53 -6.98
CA THR A 109 3.90 14.31 -7.10
C THR A 109 4.00 15.64 -6.34
N ALA A 110 4.50 15.61 -5.11
CA ALA A 110 4.72 16.81 -4.31
C ALA A 110 5.69 17.77 -4.99
N TRP A 111 6.76 17.25 -5.59
CA TRP A 111 7.71 18.08 -6.33
C TRP A 111 7.08 18.71 -7.58
N PHE A 112 6.36 17.94 -8.40
CA PHE A 112 5.66 18.52 -9.55
C PHE A 112 4.68 19.61 -9.12
N LEU A 113 3.86 19.36 -8.10
CA LEU A 113 2.92 20.35 -7.60
C LEU A 113 3.62 21.61 -7.06
N SER A 114 4.81 21.48 -6.46
CA SER A 114 5.60 22.62 -5.98
C SER A 114 6.10 23.54 -7.10
N LEU A 115 6.20 23.04 -8.34
CA LEU A 115 6.59 23.87 -9.48
C LEU A 115 5.54 24.90 -9.83
N ARG A 116 4.26 24.65 -9.52
CA ARG A 116 3.18 25.61 -9.73
C ARG A 116 3.39 26.93 -8.95
N ALA A 117 4.01 26.84 -7.77
CA ALA A 117 4.33 28.05 -7.00
C ALA A 117 5.36 28.95 -7.69
N LYS A 118 6.11 28.43 -8.67
CA LYS A 118 7.09 29.17 -9.47
C LYS A 118 6.52 29.64 -10.80
N ASP A 119 5.65 28.84 -11.38
CA ASP A 119 5.02 29.12 -12.67
C ASP A 119 3.62 28.47 -12.71
N GLU A 120 2.60 29.33 -12.61
CA GLU A 120 1.19 28.92 -12.61
C GLU A 120 0.72 28.36 -13.96
N THR A 121 1.46 28.63 -15.05
CA THR A 121 1.09 28.19 -16.41
C THR A 121 1.40 26.71 -16.63
N LEU A 122 2.22 26.09 -15.79
CA LEU A 122 2.60 24.68 -15.90
C LEU A 122 1.40 23.76 -15.65
N PRO A 123 1.13 22.80 -16.53
CA PRO A 123 0.00 21.88 -16.39
C PRO A 123 0.29 20.74 -15.39
N VAL A 124 0.78 21.11 -14.19
CA VAL A 124 1.24 20.11 -13.20
C VAL A 124 0.08 19.35 -12.57
N ILE A 125 -1.11 19.96 -12.47
CA ILE A 125 -2.31 19.31 -11.93
C ILE A 125 -2.76 18.18 -12.88
N PRO A 126 -3.01 18.42 -14.16
CA PRO A 126 -3.35 17.33 -15.08
C PRO A 126 -2.22 16.30 -15.22
N LEU A 127 -0.93 16.71 -15.18
CA LEU A 127 0.19 15.79 -15.25
C LEU A 127 0.20 14.82 -14.07
N THR A 128 0.06 15.32 -12.85
CA THR A 128 -0.01 14.47 -11.64
C THR A 128 -1.30 13.66 -11.59
N GLY A 129 -2.39 14.19 -12.15
CA GLY A 129 -3.65 13.47 -12.33
C GLY A 129 -3.51 12.27 -13.27
N VAL A 130 -2.85 12.44 -14.40
CA VAL A 130 -2.55 11.36 -15.36
C VAL A 130 -1.66 10.32 -14.72
N LEU A 131 -0.63 10.73 -13.96
CA LEU A 131 0.23 9.81 -13.22
C LEU A 131 -0.59 8.99 -12.21
N THR A 132 -1.46 9.64 -11.45
CA THR A 132 -2.33 8.96 -10.47
C THR A 132 -3.31 8.01 -11.15
N ALA A 133 -3.92 8.42 -12.26
CA ALA A 133 -4.81 7.57 -13.04
C ALA A 133 -4.10 6.34 -13.63
N LEU A 134 -2.84 6.50 -14.07
CA LEU A 134 -2.02 5.39 -14.56
C LEU A 134 -1.74 4.38 -13.43
N VAL A 135 -1.32 4.87 -12.25
CA VAL A 135 -1.14 4.02 -11.06
C VAL A 135 -2.43 3.29 -10.71
N ALA A 136 -3.55 4.02 -10.65
CA ALA A 136 -4.86 3.44 -10.35
C ALA A 136 -5.25 2.35 -11.35
N ALA A 137 -5.08 2.60 -12.65
CA ALA A 137 -5.39 1.63 -13.70
C ALA A 137 -4.54 0.34 -13.58
N LEU A 138 -3.25 0.47 -13.27
CA LEU A 138 -2.37 -0.69 -13.06
C LEU A 138 -2.76 -1.49 -11.82
N LEU A 139 -3.08 -0.83 -10.71
CA LEU A 139 -3.48 -1.48 -9.46
C LEU A 139 -4.86 -2.13 -9.56
N MET A 140 -5.81 -1.51 -10.27
CA MET A 140 -7.13 -2.09 -10.51
C MET A 140 -7.06 -3.36 -11.38
N LYS A 141 -6.10 -3.44 -12.31
CA LYS A 141 -5.82 -4.71 -13.04
C LYS A 141 -5.28 -5.81 -12.12
N GLN A 142 -4.68 -5.47 -10.97
CA GLN A 142 -4.16 -6.43 -9.98
C GLN A 142 -5.14 -6.71 -8.84
N PRO A 143 -6.45 -6.54 -9.04
CA PRO A 143 -7.54 -6.34 -8.06
C PRO A 143 -7.08 -5.75 -6.70
N ASP A 144 -6.35 -4.63 -6.75
CA ASP A 144 -5.84 -3.95 -5.55
C ASP A 144 -6.55 -2.60 -5.30
N PHE A 145 -7.85 -2.69 -5.02
CA PHE A 145 -8.70 -1.54 -4.75
C PHE A 145 -8.19 -0.71 -3.55
N GLY A 146 -7.74 -1.38 -2.48
CA GLY A 146 -7.26 -0.69 -1.28
C GLY A 146 -6.07 0.22 -1.55
N GLN A 147 -5.07 -0.26 -2.30
CA GLN A 147 -3.92 0.55 -2.70
C GLN A 147 -4.34 1.69 -3.63
N THR A 148 -5.25 1.43 -4.57
CA THR A 148 -5.78 2.46 -5.47
C THR A 148 -6.38 3.63 -4.69
N MET A 149 -7.18 3.34 -3.65
CA MET A 149 -7.76 4.37 -2.77
C MET A 149 -6.68 5.15 -2.03
N VAL A 150 -5.63 4.49 -1.54
CA VAL A 150 -4.52 5.18 -0.85
C VAL A 150 -3.82 6.16 -1.78
N PHE A 151 -3.46 5.77 -3.01
CA PHE A 151 -2.82 6.67 -3.97
C PHE A 151 -3.73 7.85 -4.35
N GLY A 152 -5.02 7.61 -4.57
CA GLY A 152 -6.00 8.66 -4.85
C GLY A 152 -6.13 9.66 -3.70
N LEU A 153 -6.26 9.17 -2.46
CA LEU A 153 -6.35 10.01 -1.27
C LEU A 153 -5.09 10.85 -1.07
N VAL A 154 -3.91 10.23 -1.20
CA VAL A 154 -2.62 10.94 -1.12
C VAL A 154 -2.54 12.05 -2.15
N TRP A 155 -2.95 11.79 -3.40
CA TRP A 155 -2.97 12.81 -4.45
C TRP A 155 -3.90 13.98 -4.11
N ILE A 156 -5.11 13.71 -3.61
CA ILE A 156 -6.06 14.74 -3.16
C ILE A 156 -5.45 15.59 -2.03
N VAL A 157 -4.84 14.95 -1.02
CA VAL A 157 -4.19 15.68 0.09
C VAL A 157 -3.05 16.56 -0.43
N LEU A 158 -2.21 16.06 -1.34
CA LEU A 158 -1.13 16.85 -1.94
C LEU A 158 -1.66 18.04 -2.76
N LEU A 159 -2.79 17.89 -3.45
CA LEU A 159 -3.47 18.98 -4.14
C LEU A 159 -3.99 20.05 -3.16
N MET A 160 -4.56 19.62 -2.02
CA MET A 160 -4.98 20.55 -0.96
C MET A 160 -3.78 21.36 -0.45
N LEU A 161 -2.66 20.71 -0.16
CA LEU A 161 -1.43 21.34 0.29
C LEU A 161 -0.82 22.26 -0.79
N ALA A 162 -1.03 21.97 -2.05
CA ALA A 162 -0.61 22.83 -3.16
C ALA A 162 -1.49 24.07 -3.36
N GLY A 163 -2.54 24.25 -2.54
CA GLY A 163 -3.39 25.44 -2.55
C GLY A 163 -4.32 25.54 -3.76
N ILE A 164 -4.85 24.43 -4.26
CA ILE A 164 -5.87 24.49 -5.32
C ILE A 164 -7.18 25.08 -4.79
N SER A 165 -7.94 25.71 -5.69
CA SER A 165 -9.18 26.40 -5.33
C SER A 165 -10.22 25.45 -4.73
N ALA A 166 -11.02 25.95 -3.76
CA ALA A 166 -12.10 25.16 -3.15
C ALA A 166 -13.09 24.60 -4.19
N ARG A 167 -13.32 25.33 -5.30
CA ARG A 167 -14.15 24.84 -6.41
C ARG A 167 -13.53 23.61 -7.07
N ALA A 168 -12.22 23.62 -7.35
CA ALA A 168 -11.51 22.48 -7.93
C ALA A 168 -11.52 21.29 -6.97
N MET A 169 -11.35 21.54 -5.66
CA MET A 169 -11.49 20.49 -4.64
C MET A 169 -12.88 19.88 -4.62
N GLY A 170 -13.94 20.70 -4.75
CA GLY A 170 -15.32 20.19 -4.83
C GLY A 170 -15.53 19.28 -6.05
N VAL A 171 -14.99 19.67 -7.21
CA VAL A 171 -15.06 18.86 -8.43
C VAL A 171 -14.30 17.54 -8.27
N LEU A 172 -13.09 17.58 -7.70
CA LEU A 172 -12.29 16.38 -7.48
C LEU A 172 -12.92 15.46 -6.42
N GLY A 173 -13.45 16.03 -5.32
CA GLY A 173 -14.18 15.29 -4.29
C GLY A 173 -15.43 14.61 -4.86
N GLY A 174 -16.22 15.35 -5.64
CA GLY A 174 -17.37 14.78 -6.35
C GLY A 174 -16.97 13.68 -7.33
N GLY A 175 -15.87 13.87 -8.07
CA GLY A 175 -15.31 12.87 -8.97
C GLY A 175 -14.83 11.63 -8.23
N ALA A 176 -14.20 11.79 -7.06
CA ALA A 176 -13.78 10.66 -6.21
C ALA A 176 -14.98 9.85 -5.71
N ILE A 177 -16.03 10.53 -5.23
CA ILE A 177 -17.27 9.88 -4.81
C ILE A 177 -17.92 9.13 -5.99
N ALA A 178 -18.03 9.80 -7.15
CA ALA A 178 -18.54 9.16 -8.35
C ALA A 178 -17.70 7.95 -8.78
N GLY A 179 -16.37 8.03 -8.63
CA GLY A 179 -15.45 6.92 -8.88
C GLY A 179 -15.66 5.73 -7.94
N VAL A 180 -15.90 5.98 -6.65
CA VAL A 180 -16.23 4.92 -5.67
C VAL A 180 -17.56 4.28 -6.00
N VAL A 181 -18.59 5.09 -6.35
CA VAL A 181 -19.90 4.58 -6.78
C VAL A 181 -19.78 3.75 -8.05
N ALA A 182 -19.02 4.23 -9.04
CA ALA A 182 -18.77 3.48 -10.25
C ALA A 182 -18.02 2.16 -9.98
N ALA A 183 -17.00 2.18 -9.10
CA ALA A 183 -16.31 0.97 -8.69
C ALA A 183 -17.25 -0.02 -8.00
N TYR A 184 -18.16 0.45 -7.16
CA TYR A 184 -19.17 -0.38 -6.53
C TYR A 184 -20.12 -1.03 -7.55
N LEU A 185 -20.53 -0.28 -8.58
CA LEU A 185 -21.49 -0.76 -9.58
C LEU A 185 -20.86 -1.71 -10.62
N PHE A 186 -19.60 -1.49 -10.99
CA PHE A 186 -18.96 -2.15 -12.14
C PHE A 186 -17.76 -3.03 -11.78
N TYR A 187 -17.37 -3.09 -10.50
CA TYR A 187 -16.17 -3.82 -10.09
C TYR A 187 -16.45 -4.71 -8.86
N ASP A 188 -16.63 -6.01 -9.09
CA ASP A 188 -17.06 -6.98 -8.09
C ASP A 188 -16.18 -6.99 -6.83
N THR A 189 -14.87 -6.85 -6.97
CA THR A 189 -13.95 -6.82 -5.82
C THR A 189 -14.20 -5.61 -4.92
N ALA A 190 -14.49 -4.43 -5.50
CA ALA A 190 -14.84 -3.24 -4.73
C ALA A 190 -16.18 -3.42 -4.03
N ARG A 191 -17.17 -3.94 -4.77
CA ARG A 191 -18.50 -4.23 -4.23
C ARG A 191 -18.42 -5.18 -3.03
N THR A 192 -17.77 -6.32 -3.19
CA THR A 192 -17.64 -7.30 -2.10
C THR A 192 -16.99 -6.68 -0.85
N ARG A 193 -15.95 -5.86 -1.01
CA ARG A 193 -15.26 -5.20 0.11
C ARG A 193 -16.11 -4.13 0.79
N ILE A 194 -16.86 -3.36 0.01
CA ILE A 194 -17.76 -2.32 0.54
C ILE A 194 -18.93 -2.99 1.26
N ASP A 195 -19.52 -4.04 0.66
CA ASP A 195 -20.63 -4.77 1.25
C ASP A 195 -20.21 -5.47 2.56
N SER A 196 -19.05 -6.13 2.59
CA SER A 196 -18.54 -6.77 3.80
C SER A 196 -18.24 -5.77 4.93
N PHE A 197 -17.87 -4.53 4.58
CA PHE A 197 -17.64 -3.48 5.56
C PHE A 197 -18.94 -2.83 6.09
N LEU A 198 -19.89 -2.54 5.19
CA LEU A 198 -21.13 -1.84 5.56
C LEU A 198 -22.22 -2.80 6.06
N PHE A 199 -22.26 -4.01 5.54
CA PHE A 199 -23.28 -5.03 5.81
C PHE A 199 -22.60 -6.37 6.11
N PRO A 200 -21.88 -6.49 7.25
CA PRO A 200 -21.19 -7.73 7.60
C PRO A 200 -22.21 -8.87 7.74
N ASP A 201 -22.06 -9.90 6.92
CA ASP A 201 -22.86 -11.11 6.97
C ASP A 201 -22.37 -11.96 8.15
N PRO A 202 -23.22 -12.26 9.17
CA PRO A 202 -22.81 -13.00 10.36
C PRO A 202 -22.24 -14.39 10.04
N ASP A 203 -22.73 -15.05 8.99
CA ASP A 203 -22.29 -16.39 8.59
C ASP A 203 -20.96 -16.38 7.82
N LYS A 204 -20.64 -15.30 7.14
CA LYS A 204 -19.35 -15.07 6.45
C LYS A 204 -18.35 -14.30 7.30
N ALA A 205 -18.83 -13.55 8.29
CA ALA A 205 -18.03 -12.75 9.21
C ALA A 205 -16.96 -13.59 9.91
N ALA A 206 -17.23 -14.83 10.26
CA ALA A 206 -16.27 -15.74 10.88
C ALA A 206 -15.03 -16.02 10.01
N ALA A 207 -15.14 -15.98 8.67
CA ALA A 207 -14.03 -16.18 7.76
C ALA A 207 -13.37 -14.85 7.33
N GLU A 208 -14.17 -13.79 7.12
CA GLU A 208 -13.68 -12.48 6.63
C GLU A 208 -13.12 -11.61 7.77
N HIS A 209 -13.71 -11.67 8.96
CA HIS A 209 -13.23 -10.94 10.15
C HIS A 209 -12.19 -11.72 10.97
N TYR A 210 -11.77 -12.89 10.50
CA TYR A 210 -10.82 -13.72 11.20
C TYR A 210 -9.58 -12.95 11.70
N GLN A 211 -9.01 -12.04 10.89
CA GLN A 211 -7.85 -11.23 11.30
C GLN A 211 -8.22 -10.20 12.38
N THR A 212 -9.42 -9.62 12.32
CA THR A 212 -9.92 -8.66 13.29
C THR A 212 -10.27 -9.36 14.59
N ASP A 213 -10.94 -10.50 14.52
CA ASP A 213 -11.36 -11.29 15.69
C ASP A 213 -10.15 -11.91 16.38
N MET A 214 -9.15 -12.38 15.62
CA MET A 214 -7.89 -12.86 16.20
C MET A 214 -7.09 -11.73 16.84
N SER A 215 -7.07 -10.52 16.24
CA SER A 215 -6.41 -9.37 16.88
C SER A 215 -7.13 -8.95 18.16
N HIS A 216 -8.46 -8.99 18.16
CA HIS A 216 -9.28 -8.71 19.34
C HIS A 216 -9.09 -9.78 20.43
N ALA A 217 -9.09 -11.07 20.05
CA ALA A 217 -8.84 -12.18 20.96
C ALA A 217 -7.43 -12.10 21.58
N VAL A 218 -6.40 -11.74 20.78
CA VAL A 218 -5.03 -11.55 21.28
C VAL A 218 -4.94 -10.35 22.24
N LEU A 219 -5.63 -9.23 21.92
CA LEU A 219 -5.67 -8.06 22.79
C LEU A 219 -6.40 -8.31 24.10
N THR A 220 -7.48 -9.12 24.07
CA THR A 220 -8.29 -9.45 25.26
C THR A 220 -7.72 -10.61 26.07
N ALA A 221 -7.02 -11.58 25.44
CA ALA A 221 -6.34 -12.69 26.12
C ALA A 221 -4.94 -12.31 26.63
N GLY A 222 -4.32 -11.30 26.07
CA GLY A 222 -3.02 -10.78 26.49
C GLY A 222 -3.15 -9.79 27.62
N GLY A 223 -3.64 -10.23 28.77
CA GLY A 223 -3.53 -9.46 30.00
C GLY A 223 -2.06 -9.20 30.32
N ALA A 224 -1.74 -7.99 30.78
CA ALA A 224 -0.42 -7.61 31.25
C ALA A 224 -0.06 -8.22 32.63
N THR A 225 -0.69 -9.33 32.98
CA THR A 225 -0.46 -10.14 34.20
C THR A 225 -0.26 -11.59 33.81
#